data_18cd354c5eb236d2de7fa8c9d4043308
#
_entry.id   18cd354c5eb236d2de7fa8c9d4043308
#
_cell.length_a   1.000
_cell.length_b   1.000
_cell.length_c   1.000
_cell.angle_alpha   90.00
_cell.angle_beta   90.00
_cell.angle_gamma   90.00
#
_symmetry.space_group_name_H-M   'P 1'
#
loop_
_entity.id
_entity.type
_entity.pdbx_description
1 polymer ?
#
loop_
_entity_poly.entity_id
_entity_poly.type
_entity_poly.pdbx_seq_one_letter_code
_entity_poly.pdbx_strand_id
1 'polypeptide(L)'
;MGERGNQHDVTEGAVVHVCRIPVRWSDFDRFGHLTNSAYVEVAQEARLDWAHQEFVQKGMDVPSVFVRHITADYRLPILPTATEVQVETEVVQVKTTSFTTRQTIKNEKGEAACVGECVQIAVDLKTASPRAIEAHEMKVLARGKSEEGSEEGQD
;
A
#
# COMPACT_ATOMS: atom_id res chain seq x y z
N MET A 1 -6.74 15.81 -15.48
CA MET A 1 -6.70 15.23 -15.46
C MET A 1 -6.52 14.43 -15.28
N GLY A 2 -6.64 14.06 -14.87
CA GLY A 2 -6.53 13.10 -14.69
C GLY A 2 -6.63 12.48 -14.48
N GLU A 3 -6.72 12.23 -14.46
CA GLU A 3 -6.79 11.42 -14.39
C GLU A 3 -6.87 10.73 -14.34
N ARG A 4 -6.95 10.76 -14.47
CA ARG A 4 -6.99 9.81 -14.47
C ARG A 4 -6.82 9.04 -14.02
N GLY A 5 -6.82 8.98 -13.62
CA GLY A 5 -6.70 8.10 -13.21
C GLY A 5 -6.98 7.52 -12.70
N ASN A 6 -7.25 7.44 -12.61
CA ASN A 6 -7.39 6.64 -12.31
C ASN A 6 -7.99 6.04 -12.08
N GLN A 7 -8.37 6.26 -12.12
CA GLN A 7 -8.84 5.51 -12.12
C GLN A 7 -8.99 4.57 -12.31
N HIS A 8 -9.28 4.42 -12.28
CA HIS A 8 -9.27 3.47 -12.52
C HIS A 8 -8.49 2.52 -12.68
N ASP A 9 -8.21 2.94 -13.01
CA ASP A 9 -7.12 2.03 -12.93
C ASP A 9 -7.43 0.77 -12.18
N VAL A 10 -8.26 0.86 -11.23
CA VAL A 10 -8.74 -0.30 -10.51
C VAL A 10 -9.80 -0.93 -11.34
N THR A 11 -9.58 -2.17 -11.73
CA THR A 11 -10.53 -2.85 -12.58
C THR A 11 -11.59 -3.53 -11.76
N GLU A 12 -12.63 -3.90 -12.46
CA GLU A 12 -13.71 -4.64 -11.86
C GLU A 12 -13.18 -5.93 -11.27
N GLY A 13 -13.51 -6.21 -10.03
CA GLY A 13 -13.04 -7.40 -9.36
C GLY A 13 -11.81 -7.18 -8.50
N ALA A 14 -11.12 -6.07 -8.67
CA ALA A 14 -9.99 -5.76 -7.82
C ALA A 14 -10.49 -5.41 -6.42
N VAL A 15 -9.75 -5.85 -5.41
CA VAL A 15 -10.10 -5.59 -4.01
C VAL A 15 -9.22 -4.48 -3.50
N VAL A 16 -9.85 -3.41 -3.04
CA VAL A 16 -9.15 -2.29 -2.43
C VAL A 16 -9.41 -2.34 -0.94
N HIS A 17 -8.35 -2.41 -0.16
CA HIS A 17 -8.45 -2.41 1.29
C HIS A 17 -8.48 -0.97 1.77
N VAL A 18 -9.41 -0.65 2.65
CA VAL A 18 -9.56 0.71 3.20
C VAL A 18 -9.36 0.63 4.70
N CYS A 19 -8.51 1.49 5.23
CA CYS A 19 -8.34 1.58 6.68
C CYS A 19 -8.15 3.03 7.08
N ARG A 20 -8.21 3.28 8.39
CA ARG A 20 -7.99 4.61 8.96
C ARG A 20 -6.83 4.51 9.92
N ILE A 21 -5.86 5.40 9.72
CA ILE A 21 -4.63 5.41 10.51
C ILE A 21 -4.61 6.70 11.33
N PRO A 22 -4.47 6.60 12.65
CA PRO A 22 -4.40 7.79 13.49
C PRO A 22 -3.14 8.60 13.19
N VAL A 23 -3.26 9.91 13.26
CA VAL A 23 -2.10 10.79 13.19
C VAL A 23 -2.05 11.60 14.47
N ARG A 24 -0.84 11.98 14.88
CA ARG A 24 -0.60 12.66 16.13
C ARG A 24 -0.22 14.12 15.86
N TRP A 25 -0.39 14.93 16.88
CA TRP A 25 0.04 16.30 16.80
C TRP A 25 1.51 16.41 16.35
N SER A 26 2.35 15.52 16.84
CA SER A 26 3.78 15.56 16.53
C SER A 26 4.11 15.10 15.10
N ASP A 27 3.12 14.64 14.35
CA ASP A 27 3.33 14.24 12.96
C ASP A 27 3.28 15.44 12.01
N PHE A 28 2.93 16.61 12.52
CA PHE A 28 2.81 17.83 11.71
C PHE A 28 4.03 18.71 11.91
N ASP A 29 4.45 19.38 10.84
CA ASP A 29 5.61 20.25 10.91
C ASP A 29 5.20 21.66 11.32
N ARG A 30 6.18 22.57 11.37
CA ARG A 30 5.92 23.92 11.82
C ARG A 30 5.05 24.73 10.87
N PHE A 31 4.89 24.24 9.64
CA PHE A 31 4.02 24.89 8.67
C PHE A 31 2.59 24.34 8.73
N GLY A 32 2.33 23.41 9.64
CA GLY A 32 1.01 22.84 9.79
C GLY A 32 0.67 21.82 8.73
N HIS A 33 1.68 21.15 8.19
CA HIS A 33 1.48 20.09 7.20
C HIS A 33 2.00 18.78 7.77
N LEU A 34 1.34 17.68 7.44
CA LEU A 34 1.84 16.35 7.79
C LEU A 34 3.24 16.22 7.21
N THR A 35 4.19 15.75 8.02
CA THR A 35 5.58 15.66 7.57
C THR A 35 5.77 14.56 6.55
N ASN A 36 6.80 14.69 5.72
CA ASN A 36 7.09 13.68 4.69
C ASN A 36 7.28 12.30 5.29
N SER A 37 7.99 12.22 6.41
CA SER A 37 8.24 10.92 7.05
C SER A 37 6.96 10.32 7.62
N ALA A 38 6.03 11.15 8.06
CA ALA A 38 4.77 10.65 8.60
C ALA A 38 3.94 9.96 7.52
N TYR A 39 3.99 10.47 6.28
CA TYR A 39 3.30 9.78 5.17
C TYR A 39 3.84 8.37 4.98
N VAL A 40 5.15 8.21 5.07
CA VAL A 40 5.78 6.89 4.90
C VAL A 40 5.36 5.96 6.02
N GLU A 41 5.32 6.47 7.26
CA GLU A 41 4.88 5.67 8.39
C GLU A 41 3.42 5.26 8.27
N VAL A 42 2.58 6.20 7.85
CA VAL A 42 1.15 5.92 7.66
C VAL A 42 0.97 4.83 6.60
N ALA A 43 1.70 4.93 5.50
CA ALA A 43 1.63 3.92 4.46
C ALA A 43 2.07 2.55 4.98
N GLN A 44 3.09 2.50 5.81
CA GLN A 44 3.55 1.25 6.40
C GLN A 44 2.49 0.64 7.31
N GLU A 45 1.87 1.48 8.14
CA GLU A 45 0.80 0.99 9.02
C GLU A 45 -0.35 0.43 8.19
N ALA A 46 -0.68 1.11 7.10
CA ALA A 46 -1.76 0.64 6.23
C ALA A 46 -1.42 -0.69 5.57
N ARG A 47 -0.16 -0.90 5.18
CA ARG A 47 0.26 -2.18 4.62
C ARG A 47 0.15 -3.30 5.66
N LEU A 48 0.50 -3.01 6.92
CA LEU A 48 0.36 -4.00 7.97
C LEU A 48 -1.10 -4.36 8.20
N ASP A 49 -1.97 -3.36 8.20
CA ASP A 49 -3.39 -3.61 8.37
C ASP A 49 -3.95 -4.42 7.20
N TRP A 50 -3.53 -4.09 6.00
CA TRP A 50 -3.91 -4.83 4.80
C TRP A 50 -3.48 -6.29 4.91
N ALA A 51 -2.23 -6.51 5.31
CA ALA A 51 -1.71 -7.87 5.42
C ALA A 51 -2.46 -8.68 6.46
N HIS A 52 -2.78 -8.03 7.58
CA HIS A 52 -3.52 -8.69 8.64
C HIS A 52 -4.91 -9.11 8.14
N GLN A 53 -5.60 -8.20 7.46
CA GLN A 53 -6.94 -8.49 6.96
C GLN A 53 -6.93 -9.55 5.89
N GLU A 54 -5.94 -9.51 4.99
CA GLU A 54 -5.94 -10.40 3.84
C GLU A 54 -5.37 -11.78 4.14
N PHE A 55 -4.52 -11.89 5.15
CA PHE A 55 -3.87 -13.15 5.48
C PHE A 55 -4.31 -13.69 6.83
N VAL A 56 -4.06 -12.95 7.91
CA VAL A 56 -4.30 -13.47 9.27
C VAL A 56 -5.78 -13.72 9.52
N GLN A 57 -6.63 -12.81 9.09
CA GLN A 57 -8.08 -12.95 9.29
C GLN A 57 -8.64 -14.16 8.54
N LYS A 58 -7.90 -14.65 7.56
CA LYS A 58 -8.32 -15.81 6.77
C LYS A 58 -7.57 -17.06 7.14
N GLY A 59 -6.86 -17.03 8.27
CA GLY A 59 -6.18 -18.20 8.79
C GLY A 59 -4.84 -18.49 8.14
N MET A 60 -4.24 -17.51 7.49
CA MET A 60 -2.95 -17.66 6.83
C MET A 60 -1.90 -16.81 7.51
N ASP A 61 -0.65 -17.24 7.41
CA ASP A 61 0.46 -16.44 7.88
C ASP A 61 0.75 -15.31 6.90
N VAL A 62 1.15 -14.16 7.44
CA VAL A 62 1.60 -13.05 6.61
C VAL A 62 2.95 -13.43 6.01
N PRO A 63 3.12 -13.26 4.70
CA PRO A 63 4.42 -13.53 4.09
C PRO A 63 5.50 -12.64 4.68
N SER A 64 6.67 -13.20 4.90
CA SER A 64 7.82 -12.41 5.32
C SER A 64 8.34 -11.68 4.11
N VAL A 65 8.48 -10.36 4.23
CA VAL A 65 8.92 -9.54 3.11
C VAL A 65 9.93 -8.51 3.59
N PHE A 66 10.80 -8.11 2.67
CA PHE A 66 11.65 -6.94 2.84
C PHE A 66 11.19 -5.88 1.86
N VAL A 67 11.18 -4.63 2.30
CA VAL A 67 10.88 -3.51 1.43
C VAL A 67 12.10 -3.22 0.58
N ARG A 68 11.89 -3.16 -0.72
CA ARG A 68 12.96 -2.92 -1.67
C ARG A 68 12.95 -1.51 -2.24
N HIS A 69 11.75 -0.97 -2.44
CA HIS A 69 11.64 0.31 -3.14
C HIS A 69 10.35 0.98 -2.71
N ILE A 70 10.43 2.27 -2.44
CA ILE A 70 9.26 3.07 -2.06
C ILE A 70 9.27 4.34 -2.91
N THR A 71 8.10 4.68 -3.43
CA THR A 71 7.89 5.99 -4.04
C THR A 71 6.82 6.71 -3.25
N ALA A 72 6.84 8.02 -3.30
CA ALA A 72 5.81 8.83 -2.69
C ALA A 72 5.64 10.10 -3.52
N ASP A 73 4.40 10.34 -3.92
CA ASP A 73 4.01 11.51 -4.68
C ASP A 73 3.13 12.36 -3.79
N TYR A 74 3.67 13.47 -3.31
CA TYR A 74 2.97 14.35 -2.38
C TYR A 74 2.18 15.38 -3.18
N ARG A 75 0.86 15.29 -3.12
CA ARG A 75 -0.01 16.09 -3.98
C ARG A 75 -0.70 17.22 -3.26
N LEU A 76 -1.22 16.94 -2.06
CA LEU A 76 -1.97 17.91 -1.28
C LEU A 76 -1.55 17.79 0.17
N PRO A 77 -1.59 18.90 0.92
CA PRO A 77 -1.25 18.81 2.35
C PRO A 77 -2.37 18.16 3.14
N ILE A 78 -1.98 17.53 4.25
CA ILE A 78 -2.92 17.12 5.29
C ILE A 78 -2.69 18.06 6.45
N LEU A 79 -3.77 18.67 6.92
CA LEU A 79 -3.70 19.77 7.90
C LEU A 79 -3.89 19.23 9.31
N PRO A 80 -3.47 20.01 10.33
CA PRO A 80 -3.46 19.50 11.72
C PRO A 80 -4.84 19.30 12.33
N THR A 81 -5.91 19.68 11.63
CA THR A 81 -7.25 19.34 12.07
C THR A 81 -7.55 17.86 11.95
N ALA A 82 -6.75 17.15 11.15
CA ALA A 82 -6.93 15.71 10.97
C ALA A 82 -6.44 14.96 12.20
N THR A 83 -7.25 14.02 12.69
CA THR A 83 -6.86 13.12 13.78
C THR A 83 -6.58 11.72 13.23
N GLU A 84 -7.01 11.46 12.04
CA GLU A 84 -6.76 10.19 11.34
C GLU A 84 -6.82 10.45 9.85
N VAL A 85 -6.25 9.55 9.08
CA VAL A 85 -6.29 9.63 7.63
C VAL A 85 -6.80 8.31 7.09
N GLN A 86 -7.53 8.38 5.98
CA GLN A 86 -8.01 7.19 5.30
C GLN A 86 -6.96 6.76 4.29
N VAL A 87 -6.66 5.47 4.25
CA VAL A 87 -5.68 4.93 3.33
C VAL A 87 -6.30 3.78 2.57
N GLU A 88 -6.15 3.82 1.25
CA GLU A 88 -6.56 2.72 0.39
C GLU A 88 -5.31 1.97 -0.06
N THR A 89 -5.34 0.65 0.07
CA THR A 89 -4.23 -0.20 -0.32
C THR A 89 -4.71 -1.17 -1.39
N GLU A 90 -3.94 -1.29 -2.47
CA GLU A 90 -4.23 -2.25 -3.52
C GLU A 90 -2.93 -2.83 -4.03
N VAL A 91 -3.01 -4.05 -4.56
CA VAL A 91 -1.86 -4.72 -5.18
C VAL A 91 -1.90 -4.35 -6.65
N VAL A 92 -0.82 -3.77 -7.15
CA VAL A 92 -0.78 -3.30 -8.54
C VAL A 92 0.10 -4.16 -9.44
N GLN A 93 0.97 -4.97 -8.86
CA GLN A 93 1.82 -5.86 -9.65
C GLN A 93 2.27 -7.03 -8.80
N VAL A 94 2.34 -8.22 -9.39
CA VAL A 94 2.87 -9.41 -8.73
C VAL A 94 3.84 -10.06 -9.69
N LYS A 95 5.04 -10.34 -9.20
CA LYS A 95 6.09 -11.06 -9.95
C LYS A 95 6.42 -12.34 -9.22
N THR A 96 7.46 -13.02 -9.67
CA THR A 96 7.80 -14.33 -9.10
C THR A 96 8.19 -14.25 -7.63
N THR A 97 9.02 -13.26 -7.27
CA THR A 97 9.52 -13.13 -5.89
C THR A 97 9.10 -11.83 -5.22
N SER A 98 8.35 -10.98 -5.91
CA SER A 98 8.02 -9.66 -5.37
C SER A 98 6.62 -9.26 -5.77
N PHE A 99 6.09 -8.27 -5.07
CA PHE A 99 4.82 -7.67 -5.43
C PHE A 99 4.87 -6.19 -5.03
N THR A 100 4.02 -5.41 -5.66
CA THR A 100 3.94 -3.98 -5.42
C THR A 100 2.56 -3.62 -4.92
N THR A 101 2.50 -2.88 -3.81
CA THR A 101 1.26 -2.31 -3.32
C THR A 101 1.29 -0.81 -3.55
N ARG A 102 0.09 -0.24 -3.76
CA ARG A 102 -0.10 1.19 -3.85
C ARG A 102 -0.94 1.63 -2.67
N GLN A 103 -0.48 2.66 -1.96
CA GLN A 103 -1.25 3.28 -0.90
C GLN A 103 -1.67 4.67 -1.34
N THR A 104 -2.96 4.94 -1.27
CA THR A 104 -3.50 6.28 -1.51
C THR A 104 -3.94 6.83 -0.17
N ILE A 105 -3.24 7.86 0.29
CA ILE A 105 -3.53 8.51 1.58
C ILE A 105 -4.38 9.73 1.29
N LYS A 106 -5.55 9.80 1.93
CA LYS A 106 -6.53 10.82 1.62
C LYS A 106 -6.63 11.84 2.73
N ASN A 107 -6.93 13.06 2.34
CA ASN A 107 -7.16 14.13 3.31
C ASN A 107 -8.61 14.06 3.80
N GLU A 108 -9.02 15.03 4.62
CA GLU A 108 -10.35 15.03 5.22
C GLU A 108 -11.46 15.21 4.20
N LYS A 109 -11.13 15.72 3.03
CA LYS A 109 -12.11 15.90 1.95
C LYS A 109 -12.20 14.68 1.06
N GLY A 110 -11.43 13.63 1.35
CA GLY A 110 -11.43 12.43 0.52
C GLY A 110 -10.58 12.54 -0.72
N GLU A 111 -9.74 13.57 -0.80
CA GLU A 111 -8.85 13.76 -1.95
C GLU A 111 -7.53 13.05 -1.71
N ALA A 112 -6.91 12.58 -2.79
CA ALA A 112 -5.61 11.91 -2.70
C ALA A 112 -4.54 12.93 -2.32
N ALA A 113 -4.05 12.86 -1.10
CA ALA A 113 -3.01 13.75 -0.62
C ALA A 113 -1.62 13.21 -0.95
N CYS A 114 -1.46 11.89 -0.90
CA CYS A 114 -0.20 11.25 -1.23
C CYS A 114 -0.50 9.90 -1.84
N VAL A 115 0.18 9.58 -2.94
CA VAL A 115 0.08 8.27 -3.57
C VAL A 115 1.48 7.68 -3.60
N GLY A 116 1.63 6.51 -2.99
CA GLY A 116 2.93 5.86 -2.93
C GLY A 116 2.84 4.41 -3.35
N GLU A 117 3.96 3.88 -3.79
CA GLU A 117 4.04 2.47 -4.13
C GLU A 117 5.21 1.85 -3.38
N CYS A 118 5.05 0.60 -3.01
CA CYS A 118 6.04 -0.13 -2.25
C CYS A 118 6.27 -1.48 -2.89
N VAL A 119 7.50 -1.73 -3.30
CA VAL A 119 7.90 -3.04 -3.82
C VAL A 119 8.41 -3.86 -2.65
N GLN A 120 7.83 -5.03 -2.47
CA GLN A 120 8.15 -5.93 -1.36
C GLN A 120 8.64 -7.25 -1.93
N ILE A 121 9.74 -7.75 -1.39
CA ILE A 121 10.33 -9.01 -1.83
C ILE A 121 10.03 -10.07 -0.80
N ALA A 122 9.45 -11.18 -1.23
CA ALA A 122 9.23 -12.31 -0.34
C ALA A 122 10.57 -12.96 -0.01
N VAL A 123 10.81 -13.22 1.26
CA VAL A 123 12.10 -13.70 1.71
C VAL A 123 11.93 -14.91 2.61
N ASP A 124 12.97 -15.73 2.62
CA ASP A 124 13.15 -16.77 3.60
C ASP A 124 13.92 -16.14 4.76
N LEU A 125 13.30 -16.06 5.93
CA LEU A 125 13.92 -15.37 7.06
C LEU A 125 15.18 -16.05 7.55
N LYS A 126 15.30 -17.37 7.33
CA LYS A 126 16.49 -18.07 7.80
C LYS A 126 17.73 -17.67 7.04
N THR A 127 17.57 -17.44 5.74
CA THR A 127 18.71 -17.11 4.87
C THR A 127 18.70 -15.66 4.43
N ALA A 128 17.61 -14.95 4.69
CA ALA A 128 17.39 -13.58 4.22
C ALA A 128 17.48 -13.48 2.69
N SER A 129 17.17 -14.57 2.01
CA SER A 129 17.22 -14.62 0.55
C SER A 129 15.84 -14.55 -0.04
N PRO A 130 15.70 -13.98 -1.24
CA PRO A 130 14.41 -13.98 -1.92
C PRO A 130 13.91 -15.41 -2.13
N ARG A 131 12.60 -15.57 -2.04
CA ARG A 131 11.95 -16.84 -2.34
C ARG A 131 10.77 -16.60 -3.27
N ALA A 132 10.34 -17.65 -3.94
CA ALA A 132 9.17 -17.54 -4.79
C ALA A 132 7.93 -17.33 -3.92
N ILE A 133 7.00 -16.55 -4.43
CA ILE A 133 5.69 -16.36 -3.81
C ILE A 133 4.93 -17.69 -4.00
N GLU A 134 4.37 -18.19 -2.92
CA GLU A 134 3.71 -19.49 -2.94
C GLU A 134 2.30 -19.37 -3.51
N ALA A 135 1.75 -20.50 -3.95
CA ALA A 135 0.47 -20.51 -4.66
C ALA A 135 -0.64 -19.90 -3.82
N HIS A 136 -0.70 -20.22 -2.52
CA HIS A 136 -1.76 -19.67 -1.67
C HIS A 136 -1.59 -18.18 -1.45
N GLU A 137 -0.35 -17.70 -1.40
CA GLU A 137 -0.07 -16.27 -1.29
C GLU A 137 -0.46 -15.56 -2.59
N MET A 138 -0.14 -16.20 -3.71
CA MET A 138 -0.46 -15.62 -5.00
C MET A 138 -1.96 -15.39 -5.18
N LYS A 139 -2.78 -16.29 -4.66
CA LYS A 139 -4.22 -16.14 -4.75
C LYS A 139 -4.70 -14.87 -4.02
N VAL A 140 -4.13 -14.61 -2.86
CA VAL A 140 -4.49 -13.42 -2.09
C VAL A 140 -4.05 -12.17 -2.84
N LEU A 141 -2.82 -12.17 -3.32
CA LEU A 141 -2.25 -11.00 -3.99
C LEU A 141 -2.98 -10.71 -5.30
N ALA A 142 -3.36 -11.76 -6.02
CA ALA A 142 -4.03 -11.58 -7.31
C ALA A 142 -5.42 -10.98 -7.15
N ARG A 143 -6.08 -11.23 -6.02
CA ARG A 143 -7.42 -10.68 -5.80
C ARG A 143 -7.41 -9.16 -5.77
N GLY A 144 -6.34 -8.58 -5.23
CA GLY A 144 -6.25 -7.13 -5.10
C GLY A 144 -5.53 -6.45 -6.24
N LYS A 145 -5.17 -7.21 -7.29
CA LYS A 145 -4.32 -6.67 -8.33
C LYS A 145 -5.17 -6.02 -9.41
N SER A 146 -4.70 -4.87 -9.89
CA SER A 146 -5.33 -4.23 -11.04
C SER A 146 -5.02 -5.05 -12.29
N GLU A 147 -5.87 -4.87 -13.30
CA GLU A 147 -5.71 -5.64 -14.53
C GLU A 147 -4.42 -5.32 -15.25
N GLU A 148 -4.01 -4.06 -15.18
CA GLU A 148 -2.76 -3.67 -15.82
C GLU A 148 -1.56 -4.40 -15.24
N GLY A 149 -1.57 -4.58 -13.93
CA GLY A 149 -0.47 -5.26 -13.30
C GLY A 149 -0.36 -6.72 -13.67
N SER A 150 -1.47 -7.31 -14.08
CA SER A 150 -1.46 -8.73 -14.36
C SER A 150 -0.67 -9.08 -15.61
N GLU A 151 -0.55 -8.16 -16.52
CA GLU A 151 0.15 -8.44 -17.77
C GLU A 151 1.65 -8.36 -17.63
N GLU A 152 2.11 -7.79 -16.55
CA GLU A 152 3.54 -7.58 -16.38
C GLU A 152 4.10 -8.42 -15.27
N GLY A 153 3.47 -9.52 -14.98
CA GLY A 153 3.86 -10.34 -13.87
C GLY A 153 5.09 -11.20 -14.09
N GLN A 154 5.90 -10.89 -15.06
CA GLN A 154 7.09 -11.68 -15.34
C GLN A 154 8.33 -10.95 -14.89
N ASP A 155 9.31 -11.69 -14.41
CA ASP A 155 10.60 -11.12 -13.98
C ASP A 155 11.65 -11.25 -15.04
#